data_ef9119040eb507a43a7a731d4cb5d4f5
#
_entry.id   ef9119040eb507a43a7a731d4cb5d4f5
#
_cell.length_a   1.000
_cell.length_b   1.000
_cell.length_c   1.000
_cell.angle_alpha   90.00
_cell.angle_beta   90.00
_cell.angle_gamma   90.00
#
_symmetry.space_group_name_H-M   'P 1'
#
loop_
_entity.id
_entity.type
_entity.pdbx_description
1 polymer ?
#
loop_
_entity_poly.entity_id
_entity_poly.type
_entity_poly.pdbx_seq_one_letter_code
_entity_poly.pdbx_strand_id
1 'polypeptide(L)'
;MKDVLDEIVAWKRIEVERSKALLPPSELYRMVERQIAEEQSAPPSMREALLASPIGIIAEFKRRSPSKGWINEQARAETVPLAYERNGAAAVSILTDEKYFGGRDEFVTEARRAGLTIPVLYKNFVVDEYQLFQARRCGASAALLIAADLTLSECRILLRLAHELQLEVLLEMHDERELDYVELEPDMCGVNNRNLGTFITDVRHSFDLAQRLPDTMCKVSESGISSPDTVAQLREEVSADSLLVRTS
;
A
#
# COMPACT_ATOMS: atom_id res chain seq x y z
N MET A 1 6.45 26.06 -5.04
CA MET A 1 5.44 25.20 -5.65
C MET A 1 4.79 24.44 -4.51
N LYS A 2 3.47 24.43 -4.38
CA LYS A 2 2.83 23.49 -3.43
C LYS A 2 3.16 22.09 -3.92
N ASP A 3 3.65 21.26 -3.02
CA ASP A 3 3.90 19.85 -3.32
C ASP A 3 2.56 19.20 -3.68
N VAL A 4 2.52 18.40 -4.75
CA VAL A 4 1.29 17.69 -5.15
C VAL A 4 0.82 16.77 -4.02
N LEU A 5 1.73 16.27 -3.23
CA LEU A 5 1.44 15.45 -2.07
C LEU A 5 0.65 16.24 -1.01
N ASP A 6 1.08 17.47 -0.68
CA ASP A 6 0.36 18.35 0.25
C ASP A 6 -1.09 18.60 -0.19
N GLU A 7 -1.31 18.76 -1.51
CA GLU A 7 -2.66 18.95 -2.06
C GLU A 7 -3.50 17.69 -1.90
N ILE A 8 -2.91 16.51 -2.18
CA ILE A 8 -3.59 15.21 -2.05
C ILE A 8 -3.96 14.96 -0.58
N VAL A 9 -3.03 15.16 0.33
CA VAL A 9 -3.25 14.98 1.78
C VAL A 9 -4.34 15.92 2.31
N ALA A 10 -4.28 17.20 1.93
CA ALA A 10 -5.30 18.16 2.33
C ALA A 10 -6.70 17.77 1.82
N TRP A 11 -6.79 17.27 0.59
CA TRP A 11 -8.04 16.76 0.04
C TRP A 11 -8.50 15.50 0.76
N LYS A 12 -7.58 14.58 1.07
CA LYS A 12 -7.89 13.33 1.76
C LYS A 12 -8.52 13.58 3.13
N ARG A 13 -8.03 14.55 3.88
CA ARG A 13 -8.65 14.95 5.16
C ARG A 13 -10.13 15.38 4.97
N ILE A 14 -10.44 16.11 3.91
CA ILE A 14 -11.83 16.52 3.57
C ILE A 14 -12.66 15.27 3.19
N GLU A 15 -12.10 14.37 2.40
CA GLU A 15 -12.77 13.13 1.97
C GLU A 15 -13.09 12.24 3.16
N VAL A 16 -12.16 12.08 4.11
CA VAL A 16 -12.38 11.33 5.34
C VAL A 16 -13.53 11.93 6.17
N GLU A 17 -13.57 13.24 6.35
CA GLU A 17 -14.67 13.89 7.09
C GLU A 17 -16.04 13.68 6.41
N ARG A 18 -16.09 13.68 5.08
CA ARG A 18 -17.30 13.32 4.32
C ARG A 18 -17.70 11.86 4.55
N SER A 19 -16.74 10.96 4.55
CA SER A 19 -16.98 9.53 4.81
C SER A 19 -17.51 9.29 6.22
N LYS A 20 -16.95 9.98 7.23
CA LYS A 20 -17.43 9.96 8.63
C LYS A 20 -18.86 10.50 8.77
N ALA A 21 -19.25 11.48 7.95
CA ALA A 21 -20.61 12.01 7.94
C ALA A 21 -21.61 11.03 7.31
N LEU A 22 -21.20 10.22 6.35
CA LEU A 22 -22.04 9.20 5.70
C LEU A 22 -22.14 7.92 6.53
N LEU A 23 -21.05 7.47 7.13
CA LEU A 23 -20.99 6.33 8.04
C LEU A 23 -20.24 6.76 9.31
N PRO A 24 -20.95 7.00 10.42
CA PRO A 24 -20.30 7.47 11.65
C PRO A 24 -19.20 6.52 12.14
N PRO A 25 -18.09 7.04 12.69
CA PRO A 25 -16.98 6.20 13.19
C PRO A 25 -17.42 5.09 14.14
N SER A 26 -18.30 5.40 15.10
CA SER A 26 -18.81 4.40 16.06
C SER A 26 -19.57 3.25 15.40
N GLU A 27 -20.17 3.48 14.26
CA GLU A 27 -20.87 2.44 13.51
C GLU A 27 -19.88 1.59 12.70
N LEU A 28 -18.94 2.24 11.97
CA LEU A 28 -17.90 1.55 11.22
C LEU A 28 -17.05 0.68 12.15
N TYR A 29 -16.62 1.21 13.30
CA TYR A 29 -15.77 0.48 14.26
C TYR A 29 -16.47 -0.77 14.78
N ARG A 30 -17.73 -0.64 15.21
CA ARG A 30 -18.55 -1.79 15.64
C ARG A 30 -18.73 -2.85 14.55
N MET A 31 -18.87 -2.41 13.28
CA MET A 31 -18.98 -3.35 12.14
C MET A 31 -17.69 -4.14 11.95
N VAL A 32 -16.53 -3.48 12.07
CA VAL A 32 -15.22 -4.13 11.92
C VAL A 32 -14.90 -5.03 13.12
N GLU A 33 -15.17 -4.59 14.34
CA GLU A 33 -15.01 -5.42 15.55
C GLU A 33 -15.83 -6.71 15.46
N ARG A 34 -17.07 -6.59 14.99
CA ARG A 34 -17.94 -7.76 14.75
C ARG A 34 -17.38 -8.65 13.65
N GLN A 35 -16.91 -8.08 12.54
CA GLN A 35 -16.28 -8.82 11.45
C GLN A 35 -15.08 -9.62 11.97
N ILE A 36 -14.18 -9.01 12.74
CA ILE A 36 -13.02 -9.67 13.34
C ILE A 36 -13.43 -10.81 14.28
N ALA A 37 -14.48 -10.61 15.08
CA ALA A 37 -14.98 -11.62 16.01
C ALA A 37 -15.64 -12.83 15.31
N GLU A 38 -16.21 -12.62 14.13
CA GLU A 38 -16.87 -13.65 13.33
C GLU A 38 -15.93 -14.38 12.35
N GLU A 39 -14.77 -13.80 12.03
CA GLU A 39 -13.79 -14.41 11.14
C GLU A 39 -13.05 -15.59 11.79
N GLN A 40 -12.82 -16.64 11.01
CA GLN A 40 -12.11 -17.86 11.48
C GLN A 40 -10.58 -17.70 11.45
N SER A 41 -10.07 -16.74 10.70
CA SER A 41 -8.64 -16.46 10.55
C SER A 41 -8.39 -15.00 10.22
N ALA A 42 -7.23 -14.50 10.62
CA ALA A 42 -6.74 -13.20 10.20
C ALA A 42 -6.60 -13.13 8.67
N PRO A 43 -6.57 -11.92 8.07
CA PRO A 43 -6.21 -11.74 6.67
C PRO A 43 -4.87 -12.41 6.34
N PRO A 44 -4.66 -12.87 5.09
CA PRO A 44 -3.38 -13.48 4.71
C PRO A 44 -2.23 -12.47 4.86
N SER A 45 -1.13 -12.89 5.49
CA SER A 45 0.06 -12.06 5.70
C SER A 45 0.72 -11.69 4.38
N MET A 46 0.88 -10.40 4.13
CA MET A 46 1.59 -9.89 2.96
C MET A 46 3.10 -10.11 3.11
N ARG A 47 3.64 -9.84 4.29
CA ARG A 47 5.06 -10.05 4.59
C ARG A 47 5.45 -11.51 4.35
N GLU A 48 4.71 -12.47 4.88
CA GLU A 48 5.00 -13.89 4.68
C GLU A 48 4.87 -14.31 3.22
N ALA A 49 3.85 -13.84 2.51
CA ALA A 49 3.66 -14.14 1.09
C ALA A 49 4.81 -13.61 0.23
N LEU A 50 5.32 -12.41 0.53
CA LEU A 50 6.45 -11.82 -0.17
C LEU A 50 7.75 -12.59 0.09
N LEU A 51 8.05 -12.93 1.35
CA LEU A 51 9.24 -13.68 1.72
C LEU A 51 9.23 -15.13 1.20
N ALA A 52 8.07 -15.75 1.13
CA ALA A 52 7.92 -17.10 0.60
C ALA A 52 7.96 -17.16 -0.95
N SER A 53 7.73 -16.04 -1.62
CA SER A 53 7.68 -15.98 -3.08
C SER A 53 9.09 -15.98 -3.68
N PRO A 54 9.35 -16.79 -4.74
CA PRO A 54 10.63 -16.75 -5.44
C PRO A 54 10.88 -15.40 -6.15
N ILE A 55 9.83 -14.62 -6.42
CA ILE A 55 9.93 -13.35 -7.16
C ILE A 55 9.53 -12.15 -6.30
N GLY A 56 8.65 -12.32 -5.31
CA GLY A 56 8.20 -11.25 -4.38
C GLY A 56 7.51 -10.07 -5.07
N ILE A 57 6.63 -10.32 -6.05
CA ILE A 57 5.97 -9.25 -6.81
C ILE A 57 4.66 -8.85 -6.14
N ILE A 58 4.53 -7.54 -5.86
CA ILE A 58 3.27 -6.87 -5.56
C ILE A 58 2.76 -6.24 -6.85
N ALA A 59 1.68 -6.76 -7.44
CA ALA A 59 1.13 -6.23 -8.69
C ALA A 59 0.09 -5.13 -8.41
N GLU A 60 0.24 -3.96 -9.04
CA GLU A 60 -0.61 -2.79 -8.77
C GLU A 60 -1.83 -2.73 -9.71
N PHE A 61 -3.02 -2.75 -9.14
CA PHE A 61 -4.26 -2.42 -9.83
C PHE A 61 -4.58 -0.92 -9.69
N LYS A 62 -4.45 -0.21 -10.80
CA LYS A 62 -4.66 1.23 -10.89
C LYS A 62 -5.30 1.61 -12.21
N ARG A 63 -6.35 2.42 -12.16
CA ARG A 63 -7.11 2.87 -13.34
C ARG A 63 -6.68 4.22 -13.87
N ARG A 64 -6.17 5.10 -12.98
CA ARG A 64 -5.81 6.48 -13.25
C ARG A 64 -4.56 6.89 -12.47
N SER A 65 -3.86 7.91 -12.93
CA SER A 65 -2.82 8.58 -12.13
C SER A 65 -2.76 10.08 -12.43
N PRO A 66 -2.26 10.91 -11.49
CA PRO A 66 -2.11 12.35 -11.72
C PRO A 66 -1.26 12.68 -12.95
N SER A 67 -0.21 11.89 -13.21
CA SER A 67 0.73 12.14 -14.30
C SER A 67 0.29 11.65 -15.68
N LYS A 68 -0.58 10.62 -15.74
CA LYS A 68 -1.01 9.99 -17.01
C LYS A 68 -2.51 10.15 -17.31
N GLY A 69 -3.31 10.65 -16.36
CA GLY A 69 -4.77 10.62 -16.45
C GLY A 69 -5.29 9.17 -16.42
N TRP A 70 -6.35 8.88 -17.18
CA TRP A 70 -6.90 7.53 -17.28
C TRP A 70 -5.93 6.60 -18.02
N ILE A 71 -5.54 5.52 -17.34
CA ILE A 71 -4.70 4.43 -17.87
C ILE A 71 -5.61 3.39 -18.53
N ASN A 72 -6.61 2.95 -17.79
CA ASN A 72 -7.67 2.05 -18.27
C ASN A 72 -8.93 2.23 -17.41
N GLU A 73 -9.86 3.04 -17.88
CA GLU A 73 -11.12 3.32 -17.16
C GLU A 73 -12.04 2.11 -17.08
N GLN A 74 -11.91 1.16 -18.00
CA GLN A 74 -12.74 -0.04 -18.07
C GLN A 74 -12.15 -1.23 -17.28
N ALA A 75 -10.93 -1.09 -16.74
CA ALA A 75 -10.32 -2.15 -15.93
C ALA A 75 -11.19 -2.48 -14.71
N ARG A 76 -11.40 -3.78 -14.47
CA ARG A 76 -12.30 -4.30 -13.45
C ARG A 76 -11.52 -4.98 -12.34
N ALA A 77 -11.89 -4.68 -11.10
CA ALA A 77 -11.27 -5.26 -9.91
C ALA A 77 -11.57 -6.76 -9.78
N GLU A 78 -12.68 -7.23 -10.33
CA GLU A 78 -13.05 -8.64 -10.33
C GLU A 78 -12.24 -9.50 -11.31
N THR A 79 -11.43 -8.90 -12.19
CA THR A 79 -10.70 -9.64 -13.22
C THR A 79 -9.21 -9.39 -13.20
N VAL A 80 -8.76 -8.13 -13.09
CA VAL A 80 -7.33 -7.79 -13.21
C VAL A 80 -6.51 -8.31 -12.04
N PRO A 81 -6.89 -8.11 -10.75
CA PRO A 81 -6.18 -8.68 -9.61
C PRO A 81 -6.08 -10.20 -9.65
N LEU A 82 -7.16 -10.88 -10.07
CA LEU A 82 -7.16 -12.34 -10.22
C LEU A 82 -6.22 -12.82 -11.35
N ALA A 83 -6.06 -12.01 -12.40
CA ALA A 83 -5.08 -12.31 -13.44
C ALA A 83 -3.65 -12.17 -12.90
N TYR A 84 -3.38 -11.19 -12.05
CA TYR A 84 -2.07 -11.06 -11.38
C TYR A 84 -1.77 -12.29 -10.51
N GLU A 85 -2.71 -12.72 -9.68
CA GLU A 85 -2.58 -13.92 -8.84
C GLU A 85 -2.28 -15.15 -9.70
N ARG A 86 -3.05 -15.40 -10.77
CA ARG A 86 -2.84 -16.54 -11.69
C ARG A 86 -1.47 -16.52 -12.39
N ASN A 87 -0.85 -15.35 -12.53
CA ASN A 87 0.47 -15.18 -13.10
C ASN A 87 1.60 -15.08 -12.06
N GLY A 88 1.32 -15.46 -10.79
CA GLY A 88 2.33 -15.63 -9.76
C GLY A 88 2.68 -14.38 -8.97
N ALA A 89 1.85 -13.34 -8.98
CA ALA A 89 2.00 -12.24 -8.05
C ALA A 89 1.84 -12.75 -6.60
N ALA A 90 2.74 -12.34 -5.71
CA ALA A 90 2.70 -12.71 -4.31
C ALA A 90 1.65 -11.91 -3.54
N ALA A 91 1.38 -10.70 -3.98
CA ALA A 91 0.37 -9.81 -3.43
C ALA A 91 -0.16 -8.85 -4.51
N VAL A 92 -1.27 -8.19 -4.20
CA VAL A 92 -1.85 -7.15 -5.07
C VAL A 92 -1.96 -5.85 -4.29
N SER A 93 -1.56 -4.75 -4.92
CA SER A 93 -1.85 -3.38 -4.45
C SER A 93 -3.07 -2.85 -5.19
N ILE A 94 -4.10 -2.42 -4.47
CA ILE A 94 -5.33 -1.86 -5.05
C ILE A 94 -5.45 -0.39 -4.65
N LEU A 95 -5.44 0.51 -5.66
CA LEU A 95 -5.67 1.94 -5.43
C LEU A 95 -7.12 2.17 -5.01
N THR A 96 -7.31 2.82 -3.87
CA THR A 96 -8.63 3.16 -3.31
C THR A 96 -8.87 4.67 -3.22
N ASP A 97 -7.92 5.49 -3.67
CA ASP A 97 -8.12 6.93 -3.82
C ASP A 97 -8.97 7.24 -5.06
N GLU A 98 -10.10 7.96 -4.87
CA GLU A 98 -11.05 8.25 -5.94
C GLU A 98 -10.56 9.39 -6.82
N LYS A 99 -10.29 10.56 -6.24
CA LYS A 99 -10.07 11.80 -6.98
C LYS A 99 -8.85 11.74 -7.89
N TYR A 100 -7.74 11.22 -7.42
CA TYR A 100 -6.47 11.26 -8.15
C TYR A 100 -6.17 9.96 -8.90
N PHE A 101 -6.66 8.82 -8.40
CA PHE A 101 -6.33 7.50 -8.93
C PHE A 101 -7.53 6.72 -9.48
N GLY A 102 -8.75 7.26 -9.37
CA GLY A 102 -9.96 6.61 -9.88
C GLY A 102 -10.28 5.29 -9.17
N GLY A 103 -9.81 5.16 -7.92
CA GLY A 103 -10.01 4.00 -7.07
C GLY A 103 -11.23 4.14 -6.16
N ARG A 104 -11.52 3.10 -5.39
CA ARG A 104 -12.52 3.07 -4.33
C ARG A 104 -12.35 1.83 -3.48
N ASP A 105 -12.83 1.86 -2.24
CA ASP A 105 -12.73 0.75 -1.29
C ASP A 105 -13.40 -0.53 -1.82
N GLU A 106 -14.50 -0.38 -2.55
CA GLU A 106 -15.25 -1.50 -3.14
C GLU A 106 -14.40 -2.35 -4.07
N PHE A 107 -13.35 -1.82 -4.70
CA PHE A 107 -12.48 -2.61 -5.56
C PHE A 107 -11.79 -3.75 -4.81
N VAL A 108 -11.44 -3.54 -3.53
CA VAL A 108 -10.90 -4.61 -2.70
C VAL A 108 -11.97 -5.67 -2.44
N THR A 109 -13.18 -5.25 -2.06
CA THR A 109 -14.29 -6.16 -1.81
C THR A 109 -14.72 -6.92 -3.07
N GLU A 110 -14.76 -6.25 -4.24
CA GLU A 110 -15.08 -6.85 -5.53
C GLU A 110 -14.07 -7.93 -5.91
N ALA A 111 -12.75 -7.65 -5.75
CA ALA A 111 -11.70 -8.61 -6.01
C ALA A 111 -11.79 -9.84 -5.07
N ARG A 112 -12.02 -9.62 -3.75
CA ARG A 112 -12.21 -10.69 -2.77
C ARG A 112 -13.41 -11.56 -3.10
N ARG A 113 -14.56 -10.96 -3.42
CA ARG A 113 -15.77 -11.70 -3.82
C ARG A 113 -15.61 -12.48 -5.12
N ALA A 114 -14.76 -12.01 -6.02
CA ALA A 114 -14.42 -12.72 -7.25
C ALA A 114 -13.44 -13.90 -7.04
N GLY A 115 -12.93 -14.08 -5.80
CA GLY A 115 -12.10 -15.21 -5.42
C GLY A 115 -10.60 -14.90 -5.27
N LEU A 116 -10.19 -13.63 -5.18
CA LEU A 116 -8.80 -13.26 -4.91
C LEU A 116 -8.39 -13.74 -3.50
N THR A 117 -7.36 -14.59 -3.41
CA THR A 117 -6.90 -15.19 -2.15
C THR A 117 -5.60 -14.59 -1.62
N ILE A 118 -4.71 -14.11 -2.49
CA ILE A 118 -3.43 -13.50 -2.08
C ILE A 118 -3.63 -12.19 -1.32
N PRO A 119 -2.64 -11.74 -0.53
CA PRO A 119 -2.71 -10.51 0.25
C PRO A 119 -3.02 -9.28 -0.60
N VAL A 120 -3.80 -8.34 -0.05
CA VAL A 120 -4.14 -7.07 -0.69
C VAL A 120 -3.62 -5.91 0.15
N LEU A 121 -2.80 -5.05 -0.48
CA LEU A 121 -2.42 -3.76 0.06
C LEU A 121 -3.52 -2.73 -0.24
N TYR A 122 -4.07 -2.14 0.81
CA TYR A 122 -4.91 -0.96 0.74
C TYR A 122 -4.05 0.26 0.40
N LYS A 123 -4.03 0.64 -0.88
CA LYS A 123 -3.17 1.73 -1.35
C LYS A 123 -3.95 3.04 -1.40
N ASN A 124 -3.85 3.78 -0.32
CA ASN A 124 -4.47 5.09 -0.11
C ASN A 124 -3.49 6.00 0.64
N PHE A 125 -3.79 7.29 0.73
CA PHE A 125 -3.11 8.23 1.62
C PHE A 125 -3.80 8.14 2.98
N VAL A 126 -3.26 7.32 3.88
CA VAL A 126 -3.83 7.11 5.20
C VAL A 126 -3.38 8.22 6.14
N VAL A 127 -4.31 9.07 6.54
CA VAL A 127 -4.09 10.25 7.39
C VAL A 127 -4.99 10.27 8.63
N ASP A 128 -5.82 9.25 8.80
CA ASP A 128 -6.81 9.16 9.87
C ASP A 128 -7.11 7.69 10.19
N GLU A 129 -7.36 7.40 11.46
CA GLU A 129 -7.70 6.05 11.96
C GLU A 129 -8.89 5.43 11.23
N TYR A 130 -9.87 6.24 10.87
CA TYR A 130 -11.07 5.82 10.16
C TYR A 130 -10.77 5.03 8.89
N GLN A 131 -9.71 5.40 8.16
CA GLN A 131 -9.30 4.73 6.93
C GLN A 131 -8.75 3.31 7.18
N LEU A 132 -8.15 3.04 8.33
CA LEU A 132 -7.73 1.69 8.70
C LEU A 132 -8.92 0.76 8.93
N PHE A 133 -9.99 1.28 9.54
CA PHE A 133 -11.24 0.53 9.65
C PHE A 133 -11.89 0.31 8.28
N GLN A 134 -11.83 1.28 7.37
CA GLN A 134 -12.27 1.10 5.98
C GLN A 134 -11.46 -0.01 5.28
N ALA A 135 -10.12 0.03 5.41
CA ALA A 135 -9.21 -0.97 4.86
C ALA A 135 -9.55 -2.38 5.37
N ARG A 136 -9.74 -2.52 6.69
CA ARG A 136 -10.09 -3.81 7.30
C ARG A 136 -11.45 -4.31 6.84
N ARG A 137 -12.44 -3.41 6.81
CA ARG A 137 -13.80 -3.73 6.37
C ARG A 137 -13.88 -4.21 4.93
N CYS A 138 -13.12 -3.61 4.02
CA CYS A 138 -13.15 -4.03 2.60
C CYS A 138 -12.38 -5.32 2.32
N GLY A 139 -11.60 -5.85 3.29
CA GLY A 139 -10.88 -7.12 3.18
C GLY A 139 -9.41 -6.97 2.77
N ALA A 140 -8.79 -5.83 3.05
CA ALA A 140 -7.35 -5.65 2.90
C ALA A 140 -6.56 -6.53 3.90
N SER A 141 -5.30 -6.81 3.56
CA SER A 141 -4.35 -7.54 4.41
C SER A 141 -3.31 -6.59 5.02
N ALA A 142 -2.99 -5.53 4.31
CA ALA A 142 -2.04 -4.51 4.75
C ALA A 142 -2.53 -3.12 4.34
N ALA A 143 -2.08 -2.10 5.07
CA ALA A 143 -2.30 -0.69 4.75
C ALA A 143 -0.98 0.01 4.44
N LEU A 144 -1.02 0.98 3.53
CA LEU A 144 0.09 1.87 3.24
C LEU A 144 0.11 3.02 4.25
N LEU A 145 1.25 3.25 4.90
CA LEU A 145 1.57 4.49 5.60
C LEU A 145 2.73 5.17 4.89
N ILE A 146 2.64 6.49 4.69
CA ILE A 146 3.66 7.28 3.98
C ILE A 146 4.35 8.18 4.99
N ALA A 147 5.65 7.98 5.21
CA ALA A 147 6.41 8.73 6.19
C ALA A 147 6.37 10.26 5.94
N ALA A 148 6.40 10.68 4.67
CA ALA A 148 6.32 12.08 4.27
C ALA A 148 4.99 12.76 4.64
N ASP A 149 3.91 12.01 4.79
CA ASP A 149 2.54 12.51 5.06
C ASP A 149 2.19 12.60 6.54
N LEU A 150 2.98 11.96 7.40
CA LEU A 150 2.68 11.72 8.81
C LEU A 150 3.85 12.19 9.69
N THR A 151 3.54 12.73 10.85
CA THR A 151 4.55 12.85 11.90
C THR A 151 4.87 11.47 12.49
N LEU A 152 6.04 11.31 13.10
CA LEU A 152 6.44 10.06 13.76
C LEU A 152 5.41 9.59 14.82
N SER A 153 4.76 10.55 15.52
CA SER A 153 3.71 10.25 16.49
C SER A 153 2.43 9.75 15.85
N GLU A 154 1.98 10.38 14.75
CA GLU A 154 0.81 9.92 13.99
C GLU A 154 1.06 8.54 13.38
N CYS A 155 2.23 8.33 12.77
CA CYS A 155 2.61 7.04 12.20
C CYS A 155 2.59 5.93 13.27
N ARG A 156 3.14 6.19 14.48
CA ARG A 156 3.11 5.25 15.60
C ARG A 156 1.70 4.86 16.04
N ILE A 157 0.78 5.83 16.09
CA ILE A 157 -0.62 5.59 16.47
C ILE A 157 -1.30 4.73 15.41
N LEU A 158 -1.15 5.10 14.13
CA LEU A 158 -1.78 4.39 13.01
C LEU A 158 -1.22 2.96 12.86
N LEU A 159 0.10 2.78 13.03
CA LEU A 159 0.73 1.46 12.96
C LEU A 159 0.20 0.53 14.05
N ARG A 160 0.12 0.99 15.30
CA ARG A 160 -0.45 0.20 16.40
C ARG A 160 -1.90 -0.19 16.14
N LEU A 161 -2.71 0.78 15.70
CA LEU A 161 -4.11 0.51 15.37
C LEU A 161 -4.24 -0.47 14.19
N ALA A 162 -3.39 -0.37 13.17
CA ALA A 162 -3.38 -1.33 12.08
C ALA A 162 -3.17 -2.76 12.60
N HIS A 163 -2.18 -2.96 13.48
CA HIS A 163 -1.94 -4.26 14.10
C HIS A 163 -3.12 -4.75 14.97
N GLU A 164 -3.76 -3.87 15.75
CA GLU A 164 -4.97 -4.20 16.51
C GLU A 164 -6.13 -4.65 15.59
N LEU A 165 -6.20 -4.08 14.39
CA LEU A 165 -7.14 -4.46 13.35
C LEU A 165 -6.69 -5.67 12.50
N GLN A 166 -5.58 -6.31 12.86
CA GLN A 166 -4.98 -7.42 12.10
C GLN A 166 -4.59 -7.04 10.67
N LEU A 167 -4.20 -5.79 10.46
CA LEU A 167 -3.60 -5.30 9.22
C LEU A 167 -2.09 -5.20 9.42
N GLU A 168 -1.33 -5.67 8.44
CA GLU A 168 0.08 -5.34 8.33
C GLU A 168 0.28 -3.93 7.78
N VAL A 169 1.48 -3.38 7.95
CA VAL A 169 1.83 -2.03 7.47
C VAL A 169 3.00 -2.10 6.50
N LEU A 170 2.80 -1.55 5.30
CA LEU A 170 3.88 -1.14 4.42
C LEU A 170 4.16 0.35 4.68
N LEU A 171 5.32 0.65 5.26
CA LEU A 171 5.80 2.01 5.48
C LEU A 171 6.58 2.47 4.25
N GLU A 172 6.03 3.42 3.48
CA GLU A 172 6.68 4.01 2.31
C GLU A 172 7.58 5.18 2.73
N MET A 173 8.82 5.17 2.28
CA MET A 173 9.84 6.19 2.53
C MET A 173 10.41 6.73 1.21
N HIS A 174 10.85 8.02 1.25
CA HIS A 174 11.36 8.74 0.08
C HIS A 174 12.77 9.25 0.27
N ASP A 175 13.25 9.42 1.50
CA ASP A 175 14.61 9.88 1.75
C ASP A 175 15.15 9.42 3.11
N GLU A 176 16.45 9.70 3.34
CA GLU A 176 17.18 9.31 4.56
C GLU A 176 16.62 9.91 5.85
N ARG A 177 15.94 11.06 5.78
CA ARG A 177 15.36 11.74 6.96
C ARG A 177 14.20 10.97 7.56
N GLU A 178 13.68 10.01 6.81
CA GLU A 178 12.56 9.17 7.22
C GLU A 178 13.01 7.84 7.84
N LEU A 179 14.32 7.58 7.95
CA LEU A 179 14.83 6.34 8.54
C LEU A 179 14.47 6.16 10.02
N ASP A 180 14.25 7.24 10.76
CA ASP A 180 13.79 7.17 12.16
C ASP A 180 12.43 6.46 12.31
N TYR A 181 11.63 6.42 11.24
CA TYR A 181 10.33 5.71 11.24
C TYR A 181 10.49 4.19 11.27
N VAL A 182 11.65 3.66 10.89
CA VAL A 182 11.95 2.21 10.95
C VAL A 182 11.96 1.71 12.39
N GLU A 183 12.29 2.58 13.37
CA GLU A 183 12.23 2.24 14.80
C GLU A 183 10.79 1.94 15.29
N LEU A 184 9.77 2.25 14.49
CA LEU A 184 8.39 1.89 14.80
C LEU A 184 8.09 0.41 14.50
N GLU A 185 9.03 -0.32 13.89
CA GLU A 185 8.94 -1.73 13.53
C GLU A 185 7.74 -2.06 12.63
N PRO A 186 7.60 -1.38 11.45
CA PRO A 186 6.58 -1.75 10.47
C PRO A 186 6.85 -3.15 9.92
N ASP A 187 5.84 -3.84 9.41
CA ASP A 187 5.98 -5.19 8.85
C ASP A 187 6.83 -5.21 7.59
N MET A 188 6.74 -4.16 6.80
CA MET A 188 7.48 -3.96 5.54
C MET A 188 7.91 -2.50 5.41
N CYS A 189 9.11 -2.27 4.84
CA CYS A 189 9.61 -0.94 4.48
C CYS A 189 9.71 -0.79 2.97
N GLY A 190 8.99 0.19 2.41
CA GLY A 190 9.00 0.54 1.01
C GLY A 190 9.91 1.73 0.72
N VAL A 191 10.78 1.62 -0.30
CA VAL A 191 11.53 2.75 -0.83
C VAL A 191 10.90 3.17 -2.16
N ASN A 192 10.32 4.37 -2.20
CA ASN A 192 9.71 4.88 -3.42
C ASN A 192 10.75 5.60 -4.30
N ASN A 193 11.05 5.00 -5.45
CA ASN A 193 11.99 5.53 -6.44
C ASN A 193 11.51 6.80 -7.14
N ARG A 194 10.24 7.16 -6.96
CA ARG A 194 9.69 8.36 -7.55
C ARG A 194 9.81 9.54 -6.59
N ASN A 195 10.53 10.56 -7.03
CA ASN A 195 10.55 11.83 -6.34
C ASN A 195 9.16 12.50 -6.43
N LEU A 196 8.57 12.83 -5.28
CA LEU A 196 7.19 13.36 -5.20
C LEU A 196 7.07 14.79 -5.75
N GLY A 197 8.15 15.57 -5.72
CA GLY A 197 8.16 16.95 -6.22
C GLY A 197 8.41 17.05 -7.73
N THR A 198 9.29 16.21 -8.30
CA THR A 198 9.70 16.25 -9.71
C THR A 198 9.06 15.19 -10.59
N PHE A 199 8.45 14.18 -10.00
CA PHE A 199 7.94 12.95 -10.66
C PHE A 199 9.00 12.13 -11.41
N ILE A 200 10.29 12.49 -11.26
CA ILE A 200 11.39 11.70 -11.81
C ILE A 200 11.50 10.40 -10.99
N THR A 201 11.71 9.29 -11.69
CA THR A 201 11.90 7.98 -11.08
C THR A 201 13.32 7.51 -11.33
N ASP A 202 14.08 7.22 -10.27
CA ASP A 202 15.43 6.64 -10.33
C ASP A 202 15.50 5.43 -9.39
N VAL A 203 15.60 4.23 -9.96
CA VAL A 203 15.65 2.97 -9.21
C VAL A 203 16.91 2.87 -8.33
N ARG A 204 17.99 3.62 -8.65
CA ARG A 204 19.19 3.67 -7.81
C ARG A 204 18.92 4.17 -6.40
N HIS A 205 17.88 4.96 -6.24
CA HIS A 205 17.45 5.42 -4.92
C HIS A 205 17.12 4.26 -3.96
N SER A 206 16.48 3.19 -4.48
CA SER A 206 16.24 1.98 -3.68
C SER A 206 17.54 1.30 -3.26
N PHE A 207 18.57 1.32 -4.11
CA PHE A 207 19.86 0.70 -3.77
C PHE A 207 20.52 1.41 -2.59
N ASP A 208 20.54 2.74 -2.61
CA ASP A 208 21.21 3.54 -1.59
C ASP A 208 20.47 3.47 -0.24
N LEU A 209 19.16 3.62 -0.24
CA LEU A 209 18.37 3.69 0.99
C LEU A 209 18.15 2.30 1.62
N ALA A 210 17.94 1.27 0.81
CA ALA A 210 17.69 -0.09 1.30
C ALA A 210 18.90 -0.71 2.01
N GLN A 211 20.14 -0.30 1.67
CA GLN A 211 21.34 -0.73 2.38
C GLN A 211 21.39 -0.22 3.83
N ARG A 212 20.63 0.82 4.15
CA ARG A 212 20.56 1.41 5.49
C ARG A 212 19.42 0.83 6.34
N LEU A 213 18.55 0.04 5.74
CA LEU A 213 17.50 -0.69 6.45
C LEU A 213 18.06 -1.96 7.10
N PRO A 214 17.55 -2.37 8.28
CA PRO A 214 17.94 -3.62 8.91
C PRO A 214 17.77 -4.83 7.98
N ASP A 215 18.69 -5.80 8.05
CA ASP A 215 18.62 -7.01 7.22
C ASP A 215 17.40 -7.90 7.53
N THR A 216 16.84 -7.76 8.72
CA THR A 216 15.62 -8.48 9.15
C THR A 216 14.34 -7.87 8.61
N MET A 217 14.41 -6.67 8.03
CA MET A 217 13.28 -5.94 7.49
C MET A 217 12.87 -6.49 6.12
N CYS A 218 11.58 -6.72 5.89
CA CYS A 218 11.07 -7.01 4.55
C CYS A 218 11.11 -5.72 3.72
N LYS A 219 12.04 -5.66 2.75
CA LYS A 219 12.33 -4.48 1.94
C LYS A 219 11.54 -4.52 0.64
N VAL A 220 10.86 -3.42 0.31
CA VAL A 220 10.05 -3.27 -0.90
C VAL A 220 10.58 -2.11 -1.74
N SER A 221 10.93 -2.34 -3.00
CA SER A 221 11.24 -1.27 -3.96
C SER A 221 9.98 -0.88 -4.73
N GLU A 222 9.68 0.42 -4.76
CA GLU A 222 8.46 0.94 -5.38
C GLU A 222 8.77 1.89 -6.53
N SER A 223 7.96 1.83 -7.57
CA SER A 223 8.05 2.68 -8.78
C SER A 223 9.25 2.39 -9.70
N GLY A 224 9.06 2.58 -10.99
CA GLY A 224 10.13 2.48 -12.00
C GLY A 224 10.59 1.07 -12.38
N ILE A 225 10.00 0.04 -11.81
CA ILE A 225 10.35 -1.36 -12.10
C ILE A 225 9.52 -1.80 -13.31
N SER A 226 10.17 -1.87 -14.47
CA SER A 226 9.49 -2.15 -15.75
C SER A 226 10.11 -3.31 -16.54
N SER A 227 11.21 -3.89 -16.07
CA SER A 227 11.87 -5.02 -16.73
C SER A 227 12.26 -6.13 -15.75
N PRO A 228 12.30 -7.40 -16.21
CA PRO A 228 12.83 -8.50 -15.40
C PRO A 228 14.29 -8.29 -14.96
N ASP A 229 15.10 -7.63 -15.78
CA ASP A 229 16.51 -7.37 -15.46
C ASP A 229 16.64 -6.43 -14.26
N THR A 230 15.79 -5.40 -14.17
CA THR A 230 15.75 -4.52 -12.99
C THR A 230 15.33 -5.30 -11.73
N VAL A 231 14.41 -6.24 -11.86
CA VAL A 231 14.00 -7.13 -10.76
C VAL A 231 15.18 -7.97 -10.28
N ALA A 232 15.91 -8.61 -11.20
CA ALA A 232 17.07 -9.44 -10.88
C ALA A 232 18.15 -8.62 -10.17
N GLN A 233 18.48 -7.44 -10.71
CA GLN A 233 19.50 -6.55 -10.15
C GLN A 233 19.15 -6.07 -8.73
N LEU A 234 17.89 -5.65 -8.47
CA LEU A 234 17.43 -5.24 -7.14
C LEU A 234 17.56 -6.39 -6.13
N ARG A 235 17.29 -7.61 -6.53
CA ARG A 235 17.42 -8.78 -5.64
C ARG A 235 18.87 -9.12 -5.32
N GLU A 236 19.76 -9.03 -6.30
CA GLU A 236 21.19 -9.35 -6.12
C GLU A 236 21.92 -8.30 -5.29
N GLU A 237 21.69 -7.00 -5.55
CA GLU A 237 22.47 -5.92 -4.96
C GLU A 237 21.92 -5.39 -3.64
N VAL A 238 20.59 -5.49 -3.40
CA VAL A 238 19.92 -4.86 -2.25
C VAL A 238 19.33 -5.88 -1.28
N SER A 239 19.39 -7.17 -1.62
CA SER A 239 18.64 -8.20 -0.88
C SER A 239 17.16 -7.78 -0.68
N ALA A 240 16.59 -7.15 -1.71
CA ALA A 240 15.19 -6.74 -1.67
C ALA A 240 14.31 -7.99 -1.75
N ASP A 241 13.57 -8.27 -0.67
CA ASP A 241 12.71 -9.44 -0.57
C ASP A 241 11.52 -9.32 -1.51
N SER A 242 11.16 -8.07 -1.86
CA SER A 242 9.93 -7.81 -2.60
C SER A 242 9.98 -6.56 -3.46
N LEU A 243 9.21 -6.57 -4.53
CA LEU A 243 9.17 -5.51 -5.51
C LEU A 243 7.72 -5.12 -5.82
N LEU A 244 7.37 -3.86 -5.59
CA LEU A 244 6.11 -3.32 -6.08
C LEU A 244 6.24 -3.00 -7.57
N VAL A 245 5.81 -3.94 -8.39
CA VAL A 245 5.79 -3.78 -9.85
C VAL A 245 4.50 -3.12 -10.27
N ARG A 246 4.65 -1.95 -10.86
CA ARG A 246 3.56 -1.23 -11.51
C ARG A 246 3.38 -1.75 -12.92
N THR A 247 2.24 -2.35 -13.20
CA THR A 247 1.84 -2.56 -14.60
C THR A 247 1.44 -1.21 -15.21
N SER A 248 2.14 -0.83 -16.23
CA SER A 248 1.93 0.41 -17.02
C SER A 248 0.62 0.37 -17.79
#